data_63b50f37dcfec648c5594da41e536a9c
#
_entry.id   63b50f37dcfec648c5594da41e536a9c
#
_cell.length_a   1.000
_cell.length_b   1.000
_cell.length_c   1.000
_cell.angle_alpha   90.00
_cell.angle_beta   90.00
_cell.angle_gamma   90.00
#
_symmetry.space_group_name_H-M   'P 1'
#
loop_
_entity.id
_entity.type
_entity.pdbx_description
1 polymer ?
#
loop_
_entity_poly.entity_id
_entity_poly.type
_entity_poly.pdbx_seq_one_letter_code
_entity_poly.pdbx_strand_id
1 'polypeptide(L)'
;MNVHYNSEAVVTVVRTSDRILDATGTLLVRDGPQCSMASIASEAGVAIGSLYNHFASKEALIRAVYDRLAAQLDAAVITEGTGGETPQAQLDAYIDAYIEFFWSDPQRAVLFEILSSLPLVTTAELLAHFAGSADYIAQIFVRLQGQGAVRQGEPGQMAGFIGGAIRNTLKWRRLRPPPLTAAERSQIRAMCLAAVRPV
;
A
#
# COMPACT_ATOMS: atom_id res chain seq x y z
N MET A 1 -21.01 -27.86 -39.23
CA MET A 1 -20.66 -28.26 -37.88
C MET A 1 -20.16 -27.00 -37.17
N ASN A 2 -21.11 -26.24 -36.61
CA ASN A 2 -20.82 -24.94 -35.97
C ASN A 2 -20.47 -25.16 -34.49
N VAL A 3 -19.23 -24.89 -34.14
CA VAL A 3 -18.79 -24.86 -32.74
C VAL A 3 -19.03 -23.45 -32.23
N HIS A 4 -20.09 -23.27 -31.44
CA HIS A 4 -20.28 -22.07 -30.64
C HIS A 4 -19.29 -22.08 -29.48
N TYR A 5 -18.31 -21.18 -29.53
CA TYR A 5 -17.52 -20.81 -28.35
C TYR A 5 -18.40 -19.97 -27.45
N ASN A 6 -18.88 -20.59 -26.38
CA ASN A 6 -19.56 -19.89 -25.29
C ASN A 6 -18.49 -19.22 -24.44
N SER A 7 -18.29 -17.92 -24.62
CA SER A 7 -17.45 -17.09 -23.76
C SER A 7 -18.26 -16.79 -22.48
N GLU A 8 -18.20 -17.68 -21.51
CA GLU A 8 -18.68 -17.39 -20.16
C GLU A 8 -17.78 -16.30 -19.54
N ALA A 9 -18.28 -15.08 -19.55
CA ALA A 9 -17.72 -14.02 -18.73
C ALA A 9 -17.85 -14.44 -17.27
N VAL A 10 -16.72 -14.74 -16.61
CA VAL A 10 -16.66 -14.99 -15.18
C VAL A 10 -17.01 -13.67 -14.49
N VAL A 11 -18.27 -13.49 -14.15
CA VAL A 11 -18.72 -12.40 -13.29
C VAL A 11 -18.21 -12.71 -11.89
N THR A 12 -17.07 -12.10 -11.53
CA THR A 12 -16.56 -12.16 -10.16
C THR A 12 -17.57 -11.45 -9.26
N VAL A 13 -18.32 -12.22 -8.49
CA VAL A 13 -19.25 -11.68 -7.50
C VAL A 13 -18.43 -11.03 -6.40
N VAL A 14 -18.36 -9.70 -6.43
CA VAL A 14 -17.68 -8.91 -5.37
C VAL A 14 -18.42 -9.16 -4.06
N ARG A 15 -17.69 -9.63 -3.04
CA ARG A 15 -18.26 -9.94 -1.73
C ARG A 15 -18.81 -8.66 -1.08
N THR A 16 -19.87 -8.80 -0.29
CA THR A 16 -20.47 -7.66 0.43
C THR A 16 -19.45 -6.96 1.33
N SER A 17 -18.57 -7.72 2.00
CA SER A 17 -17.47 -7.18 2.79
C SER A 17 -16.53 -6.29 1.97
N ASP A 18 -16.19 -6.70 0.73
CA ASP A 18 -15.28 -5.95 -0.13
C ASP A 18 -15.91 -4.62 -0.56
N ARG A 19 -17.21 -4.63 -0.92
CA ARG A 19 -17.97 -3.41 -1.23
C ARG A 19 -18.01 -2.43 -0.06
N ILE A 20 -18.19 -2.94 1.16
CA ILE A 20 -18.17 -2.12 2.38
C ILE A 20 -16.77 -1.52 2.60
N LEU A 21 -15.71 -2.30 2.43
CA LEU A 21 -14.32 -1.82 2.58
C LEU A 21 -13.96 -0.79 1.51
N ASP A 22 -14.40 -0.98 0.26
CA ASP A 22 -14.20 -0.01 -0.83
C ASP A 22 -14.90 1.31 -0.56
N ALA A 23 -16.18 1.25 -0.17
CA ALA A 23 -16.97 2.41 0.21
C ALA A 23 -16.34 3.15 1.41
N THR A 24 -15.84 2.41 2.39
CA THR A 24 -15.17 2.99 3.55
C THR A 24 -13.89 3.72 3.15
N GLY A 25 -13.03 3.10 2.34
CA GLY A 25 -11.82 3.73 1.83
C GLY A 25 -12.13 5.02 1.06
N THR A 26 -13.12 4.99 0.18
CA THR A 26 -13.58 6.16 -0.58
C THR A 26 -14.05 7.29 0.34
N LEU A 27 -14.88 6.98 1.34
CA LEU A 27 -15.38 7.99 2.27
C LEU A 27 -14.30 8.52 3.20
N LEU A 28 -13.37 7.69 3.67
CA LEU A 28 -12.22 8.16 4.45
C LEU A 28 -11.37 9.15 3.68
N VAL A 29 -11.15 8.92 2.39
CA VAL A 29 -10.38 9.85 1.53
C VAL A 29 -11.15 11.13 1.24
N ARG A 30 -12.46 11.05 1.00
CA ARG A 30 -13.30 12.19 0.65
C ARG A 30 -13.70 13.04 1.85
N ASP A 31 -14.18 12.41 2.93
CA ASP A 31 -14.83 13.05 4.06
C ASP A 31 -14.01 12.96 5.36
N GLY A 32 -12.90 12.20 5.32
CA GLY A 32 -12.07 11.93 6.49
C GLY A 32 -12.72 10.94 7.47
N PRO A 33 -12.13 10.81 8.68
CA PRO A 33 -12.58 9.84 9.67
C PRO A 33 -13.94 10.17 10.31
N GLN A 34 -14.60 11.29 9.94
CA GLN A 34 -15.92 11.66 10.45
C GLN A 34 -17.09 10.98 9.71
N CYS A 35 -16.82 10.26 8.60
CA CYS A 35 -17.86 9.51 7.89
C CYS A 35 -18.61 8.57 8.84
N SER A 36 -19.94 8.47 8.67
CA SER A 36 -20.80 7.64 9.54
C SER A 36 -20.98 6.23 9.00
N MET A 37 -21.33 5.27 9.87
CA MET A 37 -21.72 3.91 9.44
C MET A 37 -22.90 3.94 8.45
N ALA A 38 -23.83 4.89 8.61
CA ALA A 38 -24.96 5.05 7.71
C ALA A 38 -24.52 5.52 6.31
N SER A 39 -23.59 6.50 6.23
CA SER A 39 -23.04 6.95 4.94
C SER A 39 -22.24 5.85 4.25
N ILE A 40 -21.50 5.05 5.01
CA ILE A 40 -20.76 3.90 4.47
C ILE A 40 -21.70 2.83 3.91
N ALA A 41 -22.77 2.49 4.65
CA ALA A 41 -23.77 1.54 4.17
C ALA A 41 -24.45 2.01 2.88
N SER A 42 -24.80 3.30 2.81
CA SER A 42 -25.37 3.93 1.62
C SER A 42 -24.41 3.89 0.43
N GLU A 43 -23.17 4.27 0.62
CA GLU A 43 -22.11 4.25 -0.42
C GLU A 43 -21.85 2.81 -0.92
N ALA A 44 -21.82 1.84 -0.01
CA ALA A 44 -21.64 0.42 -0.33
C ALA A 44 -22.89 -0.21 -0.99
N GLY A 45 -24.05 0.47 -0.98
CA GLY A 45 -25.31 -0.07 -1.47
C GLY A 45 -25.79 -1.27 -0.66
N VAL A 46 -25.65 -1.23 0.67
CA VAL A 46 -26.09 -2.28 1.60
C VAL A 46 -27.00 -1.71 2.68
N ALA A 47 -27.86 -2.57 3.25
CA ALA A 47 -28.61 -2.20 4.43
C ALA A 47 -27.67 -1.98 5.63
N ILE A 48 -27.96 -1.00 6.49
CA ILE A 48 -27.15 -0.70 7.68
C ILE A 48 -27.02 -1.92 8.60
N GLY A 49 -28.06 -2.74 8.73
CA GLY A 49 -28.00 -4.00 9.49
C GLY A 49 -27.03 -5.01 8.89
N SER A 50 -26.94 -5.09 7.56
CA SER A 50 -25.96 -5.95 6.88
C SER A 50 -24.54 -5.48 7.16
N LEU A 51 -24.29 -4.17 7.18
CA LEU A 51 -22.99 -3.64 7.52
C LEU A 51 -22.58 -4.03 8.94
N TYR A 52 -23.47 -3.89 9.94
CA TYR A 52 -23.18 -4.29 11.31
C TYR A 52 -23.00 -5.80 11.49
N ASN A 53 -23.58 -6.63 10.62
CA ASN A 53 -23.31 -8.07 10.62
C ASN A 53 -21.87 -8.42 10.17
N HIS A 54 -21.24 -7.55 9.34
CA HIS A 54 -19.86 -7.74 8.90
C HIS A 54 -18.84 -7.05 9.81
N PHE A 55 -19.18 -5.87 10.34
CA PHE A 55 -18.27 -5.03 11.12
C PHE A 55 -19.00 -4.47 12.34
N ALA A 56 -18.61 -4.94 13.52
CA ALA A 56 -19.29 -4.63 14.78
C ALA A 56 -19.23 -3.13 15.16
N SER A 57 -18.22 -2.42 14.69
CA SER A 57 -18.03 -0.98 14.95
C SER A 57 -17.30 -0.30 13.80
N LYS A 58 -17.30 1.03 13.82
CA LYS A 58 -16.54 1.84 12.88
C LYS A 58 -15.02 1.63 13.02
N GLU A 59 -14.55 1.46 14.24
CA GLU A 59 -13.14 1.17 14.54
C GLU A 59 -12.72 -0.17 13.93
N ALA A 60 -13.56 -1.21 14.10
CA ALA A 60 -13.31 -2.53 13.49
C ALA A 60 -13.28 -2.42 11.96
N LEU A 61 -14.15 -1.62 11.37
CA LEU A 61 -14.19 -1.40 9.93
C LEU A 61 -12.95 -0.64 9.43
N ILE A 62 -12.53 0.40 10.15
CA ILE A 62 -11.31 1.15 9.81
C ILE A 62 -10.07 0.25 9.89
N ARG A 63 -9.97 -0.60 10.93
CA ARG A 63 -8.88 -1.59 11.03
C ARG A 63 -8.88 -2.55 9.85
N ALA A 64 -10.03 -3.06 9.44
CA ALA A 64 -10.13 -3.94 8.28
C ALA A 64 -9.74 -3.26 6.95
N VAL A 65 -10.00 -1.96 6.80
CA VAL A 65 -9.48 -1.19 5.65
C VAL A 65 -7.96 -1.10 5.72
N TYR A 66 -7.40 -0.94 6.91
CA TYR A 66 -5.96 -0.90 7.14
C TYR A 66 -5.29 -2.24 6.82
N ASP A 67 -5.85 -3.34 7.33
CA ASP A 67 -5.41 -4.71 7.03
C ASP A 67 -5.38 -4.97 5.52
N ARG A 68 -6.44 -4.55 4.83
CA ARG A 68 -6.54 -4.73 3.38
C ARG A 68 -5.48 -3.91 2.64
N LEU A 69 -5.24 -2.67 3.04
CA LEU A 69 -4.20 -1.83 2.44
C LEU A 69 -2.81 -2.43 2.64
N ALA A 70 -2.53 -2.92 3.85
CA ALA A 70 -1.27 -3.58 4.18
C ALA A 70 -1.08 -4.86 3.35
N ALA A 71 -2.09 -5.72 3.28
CA ALA A 71 -2.04 -6.94 2.48
C ALA A 71 -1.83 -6.66 0.98
N GLN A 72 -2.44 -5.59 0.45
CA GLN A 72 -2.22 -5.15 -0.93
C GLN A 72 -0.79 -4.66 -1.16
N LEU A 73 -0.22 -3.93 -0.20
CA LEU A 73 1.17 -3.49 -0.28
C LEU A 73 2.12 -4.69 -0.23
N ASP A 74 1.91 -5.59 0.74
CA ASP A 74 2.73 -6.81 0.88
C ASP A 74 2.70 -7.64 -0.42
N ALA A 75 1.51 -7.86 -0.99
CA ALA A 75 1.37 -8.57 -2.26
C ALA A 75 2.13 -7.88 -3.41
N ALA A 76 2.10 -6.56 -3.48
CA ALA A 76 2.79 -5.81 -4.52
C ALA A 76 4.32 -5.90 -4.35
N VAL A 77 4.85 -5.57 -3.15
CA VAL A 77 6.29 -5.42 -2.97
C VAL A 77 7.03 -6.75 -2.75
N ILE A 78 6.39 -7.74 -2.11
CA ILE A 78 7.03 -9.03 -1.86
C ILE A 78 7.00 -9.89 -3.14
N THR A 79 5.87 -9.96 -3.83
CA THR A 79 5.72 -10.81 -5.04
C THR A 79 6.55 -10.27 -6.20
N GLU A 80 6.48 -8.97 -6.48
CA GLU A 80 7.23 -8.34 -7.56
C GLU A 80 8.73 -8.20 -7.22
N GLY A 81 9.05 -7.96 -5.94
CA GLY A 81 10.43 -7.83 -5.46
C GLY A 81 11.23 -9.11 -5.37
N THR A 82 10.60 -10.30 -5.40
CA THR A 82 11.31 -11.58 -5.35
C THR A 82 12.01 -11.96 -6.66
N GLY A 83 11.76 -11.24 -7.74
CA GLY A 83 12.33 -11.50 -9.06
C GLY A 83 13.83 -11.18 -9.23
N GLY A 84 14.50 -10.65 -8.20
CA GLY A 84 15.92 -10.32 -8.25
C GLY A 84 16.83 -11.41 -7.69
N GLU A 85 17.86 -11.82 -8.43
CA GLU A 85 18.84 -12.82 -8.00
C GLU A 85 19.78 -12.29 -6.90
N THR A 86 19.99 -10.98 -6.82
CA THR A 86 20.89 -10.35 -5.83
C THR A 86 20.11 -9.45 -4.88
N PRO A 87 20.61 -9.22 -3.63
CA PRO A 87 20.00 -8.29 -2.71
C PRO A 87 19.83 -6.87 -3.28
N GLN A 88 20.77 -6.43 -4.13
CA GLN A 88 20.66 -5.13 -4.80
C GLN A 88 19.50 -5.11 -5.80
N ALA A 89 19.36 -6.13 -6.64
CA ALA A 89 18.24 -6.23 -7.58
C ALA A 89 16.89 -6.32 -6.85
N GLN A 90 16.85 -7.00 -5.70
CA GLN A 90 15.66 -7.07 -4.85
C GLN A 90 15.29 -5.70 -4.26
N LEU A 91 16.29 -4.90 -3.83
CA LEU A 91 16.06 -3.54 -3.35
C LEU A 91 15.51 -2.65 -4.47
N ASP A 92 16.10 -2.73 -5.66
CA ASP A 92 15.66 -1.97 -6.82
C ASP A 92 14.20 -2.31 -7.19
N ALA A 93 13.88 -3.60 -7.27
CA ALA A 93 12.53 -4.10 -7.56
C ALA A 93 11.52 -3.67 -6.48
N TYR A 94 11.90 -3.77 -5.19
CA TYR A 94 11.07 -3.30 -4.09
C TYR A 94 10.72 -1.81 -4.23
N ILE A 95 11.72 -0.97 -4.52
CA ILE A 95 11.51 0.48 -4.68
C ILE A 95 10.57 0.76 -5.85
N ASP A 96 10.77 0.08 -7.00
CA ASP A 96 9.94 0.25 -8.18
C ASP A 96 8.49 -0.20 -7.93
N ALA A 97 8.29 -1.35 -7.29
CA ALA A 97 6.97 -1.85 -6.89
C ALA A 97 6.27 -0.92 -5.89
N TYR A 98 7.01 -0.37 -4.92
CA TYR A 98 6.49 0.59 -3.95
C TYR A 98 6.05 1.91 -4.61
N ILE A 99 6.86 2.42 -5.57
CA ILE A 99 6.48 3.59 -6.37
C ILE A 99 5.20 3.31 -7.16
N GLU A 100 5.13 2.16 -7.84
CA GLU A 100 3.96 1.78 -8.63
C GLU A 100 2.72 1.61 -7.77
N PHE A 101 2.83 0.93 -6.63
CA PHE A 101 1.73 0.72 -5.71
C PHE A 101 1.05 2.03 -5.29
N PHE A 102 1.84 3.03 -4.91
CA PHE A 102 1.29 4.31 -4.51
C PHE A 102 0.97 5.24 -5.67
N TRP A 103 1.59 5.07 -6.84
CA TRP A 103 1.31 5.90 -8.00
C TRP A 103 0.05 5.49 -8.75
N SER A 104 -0.15 4.20 -8.97
CA SER A 104 -1.29 3.66 -9.75
C SER A 104 -2.65 4.01 -9.16
N ASP A 105 -2.74 4.14 -7.83
CA ASP A 105 -3.94 4.53 -7.13
C ASP A 105 -3.69 5.69 -6.15
N PRO A 106 -4.15 6.92 -6.48
CA PRO A 106 -4.00 8.08 -5.61
C PRO A 106 -4.61 7.92 -4.22
N GLN A 107 -5.67 7.13 -4.11
CA GLN A 107 -6.37 6.94 -2.83
C GLN A 107 -5.51 6.20 -1.81
N ARG A 108 -4.64 5.29 -2.26
CA ARG A 108 -3.76 4.50 -1.37
C ARG A 108 -2.83 5.39 -0.53
N ALA A 109 -2.22 6.41 -1.14
CA ALA A 109 -1.33 7.31 -0.43
C ALA A 109 -2.07 8.16 0.60
N VAL A 110 -3.24 8.70 0.22
CA VAL A 110 -4.08 9.49 1.13
C VAL A 110 -4.61 8.62 2.26
N LEU A 111 -5.09 7.43 1.94
CA LEU A 111 -5.60 6.47 2.92
C LEU A 111 -4.51 6.05 3.91
N PHE A 112 -3.29 5.77 3.43
CA PHE A 112 -2.15 5.46 4.29
C PHE A 112 -1.85 6.59 5.28
N GLU A 113 -1.85 7.85 4.83
CA GLU A 113 -1.61 9.02 5.70
C GLU A 113 -2.73 9.18 6.74
N ILE A 114 -4.00 9.07 6.32
CA ILE A 114 -5.15 9.17 7.22
C ILE A 114 -5.06 8.09 8.30
N LEU A 115 -4.92 6.84 7.89
CA LEU A 115 -4.91 5.69 8.78
C LEU A 115 -3.74 5.76 9.77
N SER A 116 -2.55 6.15 9.31
CA SER A 116 -1.35 6.30 10.16
C SER A 116 -1.46 7.44 11.19
N SER A 117 -2.38 8.39 10.99
CA SER A 117 -2.58 9.55 11.86
C SER A 117 -3.73 9.35 12.86
N LEU A 118 -4.53 8.29 12.69
CA LEU A 118 -5.69 8.07 13.55
C LEU A 118 -5.26 7.48 14.91
N PRO A 119 -5.75 8.03 16.03
CA PRO A 119 -5.47 7.49 17.36
C PRO A 119 -6.21 6.18 17.67
N LEU A 120 -6.87 5.60 16.66
CA LEU A 120 -7.62 4.34 16.76
C LEU A 120 -6.72 3.10 16.66
N VAL A 121 -5.50 3.26 16.15
CA VAL A 121 -4.53 2.19 15.96
C VAL A 121 -3.28 2.56 16.75
N THR A 122 -2.86 1.70 17.65
CA THR A 122 -1.60 1.90 18.38
C THR A 122 -0.41 1.74 17.44
N THR A 123 0.73 2.33 17.81
CA THR A 123 1.98 2.15 17.04
C THR A 123 2.34 0.67 16.87
N ALA A 124 2.07 -0.16 17.87
CA ALA A 124 2.33 -1.60 17.80
C ALA A 124 1.43 -2.31 16.79
N GLU A 125 0.13 -1.99 16.76
CA GLU A 125 -0.81 -2.50 15.76
C GLU A 125 -0.42 -2.03 14.36
N LEU A 126 -0.03 -0.75 14.21
CA LEU A 126 0.46 -0.19 12.95
C LEU A 126 1.65 -0.99 12.40
N LEU A 127 2.64 -1.24 13.25
CA LEU A 127 3.82 -2.03 12.87
C LEU A 127 3.44 -3.48 12.52
N ALA A 128 2.49 -4.07 13.24
CA ALA A 128 2.05 -5.44 12.97
C ALA A 128 1.35 -5.58 11.61
N HIS A 129 0.54 -4.59 11.20
CA HIS A 129 -0.16 -4.62 9.91
C HIS A 129 0.80 -4.61 8.71
N PHE A 130 1.92 -3.90 8.79
CA PHE A 130 2.92 -3.80 7.72
C PHE A 130 4.17 -4.67 7.97
N ALA A 131 4.09 -5.63 8.89
CA ALA A 131 5.24 -6.47 9.23
C ALA A 131 5.80 -7.23 8.03
N GLY A 132 4.96 -7.71 7.13
CA GLY A 132 5.38 -8.45 5.93
C GLY A 132 6.36 -7.66 5.06
N SER A 133 5.93 -6.51 4.57
CA SER A 133 6.77 -5.64 3.73
C SER A 133 7.93 -5.03 4.49
N ALA A 134 7.74 -4.69 5.77
CA ALA A 134 8.80 -4.14 6.62
C ALA A 134 9.92 -5.17 6.88
N ASP A 135 9.57 -6.40 7.22
CA ASP A 135 10.54 -7.49 7.45
C ASP A 135 11.25 -7.87 6.15
N TYR A 136 10.52 -7.91 5.03
CA TYR A 136 11.10 -8.22 3.73
C TYR A 136 12.21 -7.23 3.35
N ILE A 137 11.93 -5.92 3.40
CA ILE A 137 12.95 -4.91 3.07
C ILE A 137 14.07 -4.86 4.11
N ALA A 138 13.78 -5.06 5.40
CA ALA A 138 14.78 -5.12 6.45
C ALA A 138 15.78 -6.25 6.21
N GLN A 139 15.33 -7.43 5.81
CA GLN A 139 16.20 -8.55 5.45
C GLN A 139 17.08 -8.25 4.23
N ILE A 140 16.58 -7.51 3.24
CA ILE A 140 17.39 -7.05 2.11
C ILE A 140 18.50 -6.13 2.61
N PHE A 141 18.20 -5.16 3.48
CA PHE A 141 19.19 -4.26 4.06
C PHE A 141 20.25 -4.99 4.89
N VAL A 142 19.85 -5.94 5.73
CA VAL A 142 20.81 -6.77 6.50
C VAL A 142 21.81 -7.46 5.58
N ARG A 143 21.35 -8.05 4.47
CA ARG A 143 22.24 -8.69 3.49
C ARG A 143 23.16 -7.70 2.78
N LEU A 144 22.65 -6.54 2.40
CA LEU A 144 23.44 -5.48 1.76
C LEU A 144 24.47 -4.88 2.72
N GLN A 145 24.14 -4.71 4.00
CA GLN A 145 25.07 -4.28 5.04
C GLN A 145 26.21 -5.29 5.25
N GLY A 146 25.89 -6.59 5.26
CA GLY A 146 26.88 -7.65 5.32
C GLY A 146 27.85 -7.67 4.12
N GLN A 147 27.43 -7.14 2.97
CA GLN A 147 28.25 -6.97 1.77
C GLN A 147 28.98 -5.61 1.70
N GLY A 148 28.73 -4.71 2.65
CA GLY A 148 29.24 -3.33 2.60
C GLY A 148 28.64 -2.49 1.47
N ALA A 149 27.54 -2.93 0.87
CA ALA A 149 26.90 -2.26 -0.27
C ALA A 149 26.00 -1.08 0.14
N VAL A 150 25.56 -1.06 1.39
CA VAL A 150 24.82 0.06 1.99
C VAL A 150 25.44 0.45 3.33
N ARG A 151 25.08 1.66 3.82
CA ARG A 151 25.53 2.15 5.12
C ARG A 151 25.11 1.23 6.26
N GLN A 152 25.91 1.22 7.32
CA GLN A 152 25.52 0.59 8.58
C GLN A 152 24.44 1.41 9.27
N GLY A 153 23.56 0.77 10.00
CA GLY A 153 22.48 1.41 10.74
C GLY A 153 21.29 0.47 10.92
N GLU A 154 20.22 0.97 11.47
CA GLU A 154 19.00 0.19 11.74
C GLU A 154 18.20 0.02 10.41
N PRO A 155 17.95 -1.23 9.95
CA PRO A 155 17.30 -1.51 8.66
C PRO A 155 15.89 -0.92 8.54
N GLY A 156 15.09 -0.94 9.61
CA GLY A 156 13.73 -0.39 9.62
C GLY A 156 13.72 1.13 9.47
N GLN A 157 14.73 1.85 10.01
CA GLN A 157 14.87 3.29 9.79
C GLN A 157 15.17 3.61 8.33
N MET A 158 16.04 2.83 7.67
CA MET A 158 16.31 2.99 6.24
C MET A 158 15.07 2.70 5.39
N ALA A 159 14.34 1.65 5.71
CA ALA A 159 13.08 1.32 5.06
C ALA A 159 12.03 2.43 5.23
N GLY A 160 11.86 2.92 6.45
CA GLY A 160 10.96 4.02 6.78
C GLY A 160 11.30 5.31 6.06
N PHE A 161 12.61 5.65 5.97
CA PHE A 161 13.09 6.81 5.23
C PHE A 161 12.76 6.70 3.74
N ILE A 162 13.07 5.57 3.09
CA ILE A 162 12.78 5.34 1.67
C ILE A 162 11.27 5.42 1.42
N GLY A 163 10.47 4.70 2.20
CA GLY A 163 9.01 4.71 2.05
C GLY A 163 8.41 6.10 2.23
N GLY A 164 8.86 6.84 3.22
CA GLY A 164 8.46 8.23 3.48
C GLY A 164 8.84 9.18 2.34
N ALA A 165 10.09 9.08 1.87
CA ALA A 165 10.60 9.88 0.76
C ALA A 165 9.78 9.64 -0.52
N ILE A 166 9.51 8.37 -0.87
CA ILE A 166 8.69 8.02 -2.04
C ILE A 166 7.29 8.59 -1.91
N ARG A 167 6.56 8.30 -0.82
CA ARG A 167 5.18 8.77 -0.64
C ARG A 167 5.09 10.29 -0.72
N ASN A 168 5.98 11.00 -0.02
CA ASN A 168 5.98 12.47 -0.05
C ASN A 168 6.32 13.01 -1.45
N THR A 169 7.29 12.44 -2.16
CA THR A 169 7.64 12.84 -3.53
C THR A 169 6.46 12.64 -4.47
N LEU A 170 5.79 11.49 -4.42
CA LEU A 170 4.65 11.18 -5.27
C LEU A 170 3.44 12.08 -4.96
N LYS A 171 3.21 12.43 -3.69
CA LYS A 171 2.16 13.36 -3.27
C LYS A 171 2.29 14.70 -3.98
N TRP A 172 3.47 15.33 -3.93
CA TRP A 172 3.71 16.61 -4.57
C TRP A 172 3.79 16.51 -6.09
N ARG A 173 4.29 15.39 -6.62
CA ARG A 173 4.38 15.14 -8.06
C ARG A 173 3.01 15.05 -8.72
N ARG A 174 1.99 14.51 -8.03
CA ARG A 174 0.61 14.42 -8.53
C ARG A 174 -0.06 15.76 -8.83
N LEU A 175 0.42 16.83 -8.21
CA LEU A 175 -0.10 18.18 -8.46
C LEU A 175 0.35 18.75 -9.82
N ARG A 176 1.18 18.01 -10.57
CA ARG A 176 1.73 18.45 -11.86
C ARG A 176 1.38 17.48 -12.98
N PRO A 177 0.69 17.92 -14.06
CA PRO A 177 0.59 17.14 -15.29
C PRO A 177 1.96 17.15 -16.01
N PRO A 178 2.27 16.19 -16.88
CA PRO A 178 1.56 14.95 -17.22
C PRO A 178 1.78 13.82 -16.20
N PRO A 179 1.35 12.56 -16.50
CA PRO A 179 1.65 11.41 -15.64
C PRO A 179 3.13 11.23 -15.35
N LEU A 180 3.45 10.50 -14.27
CA LEU A 180 4.82 10.16 -13.88
C LEU A 180 5.53 9.40 -15.01
N THR A 181 6.64 9.96 -15.49
CA THR A 181 7.42 9.37 -16.58
C THR A 181 8.37 8.28 -16.06
N ALA A 182 8.85 7.42 -16.96
CA ALA A 182 9.87 6.41 -16.63
C ALA A 182 11.18 7.06 -16.13
N ALA A 183 11.58 8.20 -16.69
CA ALA A 183 12.76 8.95 -16.25
C ALA A 183 12.60 9.45 -14.80
N GLU A 184 11.44 9.98 -14.44
CA GLU A 184 11.16 10.44 -13.08
C GLU A 184 11.12 9.28 -12.08
N ARG A 185 10.57 8.11 -12.46
CA ARG A 185 10.61 6.88 -11.65
C ARG A 185 12.06 6.47 -11.38
N SER A 186 12.88 6.42 -12.41
CA SER A 186 14.31 6.10 -12.30
C SER A 186 15.05 7.11 -11.42
N GLN A 187 14.72 8.39 -11.50
CA GLN A 187 15.30 9.43 -10.65
C GLN A 187 14.92 9.25 -9.18
N ILE A 188 13.64 8.96 -8.88
CA ILE A 188 13.19 8.67 -7.49
C ILE A 188 13.94 7.47 -6.93
N ARG A 189 14.03 6.37 -7.69
CA ARG A 189 14.81 5.19 -7.29
C ARG A 189 16.28 5.54 -7.03
N ALA A 190 16.92 6.27 -7.93
CA ALA A 190 18.33 6.67 -7.78
C ALA A 190 18.56 7.52 -6.52
N MET A 191 17.64 8.42 -6.16
CA MET A 191 17.69 9.20 -4.92
C MET A 191 17.56 8.31 -3.68
N CYS A 192 16.65 7.33 -3.70
CA CYS A 192 16.48 6.37 -2.62
C CYS A 192 17.77 5.54 -2.40
N LEU A 193 18.36 5.03 -3.48
CA LEU A 193 19.61 4.27 -3.42
C LEU A 193 20.78 5.12 -2.94
N ALA A 194 20.87 6.37 -3.40
CA ALA A 194 21.91 7.30 -2.96
C ALA A 194 21.85 7.59 -1.46
N ALA A 195 20.65 7.66 -0.89
CA ALA A 195 20.45 7.93 0.53
C ALA A 195 20.99 6.81 1.45
N VAL A 196 21.08 5.59 0.96
CA VAL A 196 21.55 4.42 1.72
C VAL A 196 22.96 3.97 1.37
N ARG A 197 23.69 4.68 0.49
CA ARG A 197 25.07 4.36 0.13
C ARG A 197 25.99 4.34 1.35
N PRO A 198 27.06 3.53 1.32
CA PRO A 198 28.12 3.61 2.32
C PRO A 198 28.69 5.04 2.43
N VAL A 199 29.07 5.44 3.63
CA VAL A 199 29.71 6.72 3.91
C VAL A 199 31.20 6.56 3.75
#